data_faf379bd7becd306c6a8957317bf0635
#
_entry.id   faf379bd7becd306c6a8957317bf0635
#
_cell.length_a   1.000
_cell.length_b   1.000
_cell.length_c   1.000
_cell.angle_alpha   90.00
_cell.angle_beta   90.00
_cell.angle_gamma   90.00
#
_symmetry.space_group_name_H-M   'P 1'
#
loop_
_entity.id
_entity.type
_entity.pdbx_description
1 polymer ?
#
loop_
_entity_poly.entity_id
_entity_poly.type
_entity_poly.pdbx_seq_one_letter_code
_entity_poly.pdbx_strand_id
1 'polypeptide(L)'
;MGVLLKYNETAHSLCAFVEPITPDTNLLDAWELLSDDSNVASLPVVKDGSPLGMLHRSAVLRILSSEYGRALHGRKAVMLFLNECPIKVERDTSLDEISALITNEDDMYVRQHFLITQNGKYVGMGNSRDLLKRITDVKLKNARYANPLTLLPGNVPINERLTELVKSRQYFELVYFDINNFKPYNDIYGYRKGDQVIQVVARILLDHANLKHNFIGHIGGDDFIAIFQNMDAHTACRAIFKDFEKCLPGFYSEEHLKAGRIKSKSREGQQTYFSLLSLSAGIVPYDESIATAELYAHYASQAKHKAKKNSPEFLYCFSLGNNQRELLAI
;
A
#
# COMPACT_ATOMS: atom_id res chain seq x y z
N MET A 1 15.27 -6.71 7.02
CA MET A 1 14.30 -5.74 7.58
C MET A 1 13.18 -5.67 6.56
N GLY A 2 12.02 -6.29 6.85
CA GLY A 2 10.99 -6.51 5.85
C GLY A 2 10.35 -5.20 5.42
N VAL A 3 10.36 -4.95 4.13
CA VAL A 3 9.51 -3.92 3.50
C VAL A 3 8.07 -4.44 3.58
N LEU A 4 7.43 -4.20 4.72
CA LEU A 4 5.99 -4.37 4.87
C LEU A 4 5.32 -3.37 3.92
N LEU A 5 4.68 -3.91 2.91
CA LEU A 5 3.81 -3.13 2.04
C LEU A 5 2.81 -2.38 2.90
N LYS A 6 2.97 -1.07 2.97
CA LYS A 6 1.94 -0.18 3.46
C LYS A 6 0.81 -0.22 2.44
N TYR A 7 -0.17 -1.09 2.63
CA TYR A 7 -1.50 -0.78 2.12
C TYR A 7 -1.86 0.56 2.76
N ASN A 8 -2.13 1.55 1.93
CA ASN A 8 -2.43 2.92 2.35
C ASN A 8 -3.80 3.01 3.04
N GLU A 9 -4.08 2.11 3.99
CA GLU A 9 -5.24 2.28 4.84
C GLU A 9 -4.96 3.37 5.86
N THR A 10 -5.89 4.30 5.93
CA THR A 10 -5.79 5.50 6.75
C THR A 10 -6.91 5.53 7.79
N ALA A 11 -6.88 6.52 8.67
CA ALA A 11 -7.93 6.79 9.65
C ALA A 11 -9.33 6.80 9.02
N HIS A 12 -9.45 7.12 7.73
CA HIS A 12 -10.72 7.07 7.00
C HIS A 12 -11.43 5.72 7.11
N SER A 13 -10.70 4.61 7.08
CA SER A 13 -11.26 3.25 7.16
C SER A 13 -11.81 2.91 8.56
N LEU A 14 -11.43 3.68 9.58
CA LEU A 14 -11.85 3.53 10.98
C LEU A 14 -12.86 4.58 11.42
N CYS A 15 -13.19 5.55 10.54
CA CYS A 15 -13.99 6.70 10.87
C CYS A 15 -15.46 6.32 11.04
N ALA A 16 -15.95 6.35 12.27
CA ALA A 16 -17.37 6.26 12.60
C ALA A 16 -17.86 7.64 13.07
N PHE A 17 -18.93 8.14 12.45
CA PHE A 17 -19.53 9.38 12.90
C PHE A 17 -20.27 9.15 14.22
N VAL A 18 -19.93 9.93 15.22
CA VAL A 18 -20.63 10.06 16.50
C VAL A 18 -21.05 11.50 16.65
N GLU A 19 -22.34 11.74 16.93
CA GLU A 19 -22.87 13.11 17.08
C GLU A 19 -22.13 13.83 18.22
N PRO A 20 -21.49 14.97 17.94
CA PRO A 20 -20.74 15.68 18.95
C PRO A 20 -21.65 16.47 19.90
N ILE A 21 -21.22 16.62 21.15
CA ILE A 21 -21.82 17.52 22.11
C ILE A 21 -21.03 18.84 22.20
N THR A 22 -21.69 19.88 22.68
CA THR A 22 -21.05 21.19 22.91
C THR A 22 -20.32 21.22 24.25
N PRO A 23 -19.31 22.11 24.41
CA PRO A 23 -18.60 22.28 25.69
C PRO A 23 -19.51 22.65 26.88
N ASP A 24 -20.63 23.33 26.58
CA ASP A 24 -21.58 23.85 27.59
C ASP A 24 -22.66 22.81 27.96
N THR A 25 -22.73 21.66 27.27
CA THR A 25 -23.61 20.55 27.63
C THR A 25 -23.39 20.15 29.08
N ASN A 26 -24.45 19.97 29.87
CA ASN A 26 -24.26 19.54 31.24
C ASN A 26 -23.96 18.03 31.36
N LEU A 27 -23.35 17.63 32.48
CA LEU A 27 -22.86 16.26 32.65
C LEU A 27 -24.00 15.22 32.73
N LEU A 28 -25.19 15.57 33.18
CA LEU A 28 -26.36 14.70 33.22
C LEU A 28 -26.90 14.47 31.81
N ASP A 29 -27.04 15.48 30.98
CA ASP A 29 -27.51 15.33 29.60
C ASP A 29 -26.53 14.49 28.81
N ALA A 30 -25.21 14.68 28.98
CA ALA A 30 -24.19 13.85 28.38
C ALA A 30 -24.27 12.38 28.86
N TRP A 31 -24.64 12.16 30.15
CA TRP A 31 -24.85 10.83 30.68
C TRP A 31 -26.07 10.15 30.06
N GLU A 32 -27.17 10.86 29.86
CA GLU A 32 -28.37 10.35 29.20
C GLU A 32 -28.02 9.85 27.79
N LEU A 33 -27.34 10.66 26.98
CA LEU A 33 -26.87 10.26 25.65
C LEU A 33 -25.98 9.01 25.68
N LEU A 34 -25.09 8.92 26.67
CA LEU A 34 -24.24 7.73 26.84
C LEU A 34 -25.01 6.51 27.32
N SER A 35 -26.13 6.70 28.08
CA SER A 35 -26.91 5.61 28.65
C SER A 35 -27.89 5.01 27.65
N ASP A 36 -28.43 5.82 26.73
CA ASP A 36 -29.42 5.43 25.75
C ASP A 36 -28.85 4.49 24.66
N ASP A 37 -27.59 4.66 24.30
CA ASP A 37 -26.91 3.76 23.37
C ASP A 37 -25.69 3.08 24.03
N SER A 38 -25.85 1.80 24.32
CA SER A 38 -24.77 1.01 24.92
C SER A 38 -23.51 0.88 24.05
N ASN A 39 -23.62 1.11 22.75
CA ASN A 39 -22.48 1.05 21.81
C ASN A 39 -21.63 2.30 21.84
N VAL A 40 -22.18 3.43 22.28
CA VAL A 40 -21.44 4.70 22.40
C VAL A 40 -20.67 4.71 23.71
N ALA A 41 -19.37 4.45 23.66
CA ALA A 41 -18.50 4.46 24.84
C ALA A 41 -17.90 5.83 25.16
N SER A 42 -17.92 6.74 24.21
CA SER A 42 -17.36 8.11 24.36
C SER A 42 -18.12 9.09 23.48
N LEU A 43 -18.29 10.32 23.95
CA LEU A 43 -18.86 11.44 23.19
C LEU A 43 -17.75 12.43 22.82
N PRO A 44 -17.65 12.84 21.56
CA PRO A 44 -16.76 13.92 21.16
C PRO A 44 -17.32 15.26 21.58
N VAL A 45 -16.48 16.14 22.09
CA VAL A 45 -16.84 17.51 22.46
C VAL A 45 -16.26 18.46 21.44
N VAL A 46 -17.14 19.18 20.72
CA VAL A 46 -16.76 20.00 19.56
C VAL A 46 -17.27 21.42 19.73
N LYS A 47 -16.44 22.39 19.39
CA LYS A 47 -16.79 23.81 19.31
C LYS A 47 -16.45 24.39 17.97
N ASP A 48 -17.40 24.99 17.27
CA ASP A 48 -17.22 25.58 15.93
C ASP A 48 -16.58 24.62 14.91
N GLY A 49 -16.97 23.32 15.00
CA GLY A 49 -16.44 22.23 14.17
C GLY A 49 -15.05 21.72 14.59
N SER A 50 -14.40 22.34 15.59
CA SER A 50 -13.08 21.91 16.07
C SER A 50 -13.22 21.02 17.30
N PRO A 51 -12.63 19.82 17.34
CA PRO A 51 -12.75 18.92 18.48
C PRO A 51 -11.87 19.41 19.64
N LEU A 52 -12.50 19.61 20.81
CA LEU A 52 -11.82 20.01 22.04
C LEU A 52 -11.33 18.82 22.85
N GLY A 53 -12.15 17.74 22.90
CA GLY A 53 -11.85 16.58 23.70
C GLY A 53 -12.89 15.49 23.55
N MET A 54 -12.82 14.48 24.42
CA MET A 54 -13.78 13.38 24.52
C MET A 54 -14.23 13.20 25.96
N LEU A 55 -15.48 12.80 26.11
CA LEU A 55 -16.08 12.46 27.38
C LEU A 55 -16.35 10.93 27.40
N HIS A 56 -15.63 10.19 28.23
CA HIS A 56 -15.76 8.73 28.33
C HIS A 56 -16.87 8.33 29.28
N ARG A 57 -17.69 7.35 28.89
CA ARG A 57 -18.78 6.77 29.73
C ARG A 57 -18.30 6.39 31.12
N SER A 58 -17.16 5.70 31.21
CA SER A 58 -16.59 5.27 32.50
C SER A 58 -16.15 6.43 33.38
N ALA A 59 -15.66 7.51 32.79
CA ALA A 59 -15.30 8.74 33.53
C ALA A 59 -16.55 9.42 34.08
N VAL A 60 -17.59 9.59 33.26
CA VAL A 60 -18.86 10.17 33.68
C VAL A 60 -19.51 9.32 34.78
N LEU A 61 -19.57 8.01 34.59
CA LEU A 61 -20.13 7.09 35.58
C LEU A 61 -19.40 7.20 36.92
N ARG A 62 -18.06 7.25 36.92
CA ARG A 62 -17.25 7.40 38.15
C ARG A 62 -17.55 8.72 38.87
N ILE A 63 -17.75 9.81 38.13
CA ILE A 63 -18.08 11.11 38.72
C ILE A 63 -19.47 11.08 39.31
N LEU A 64 -20.48 10.62 38.54
CA LEU A 64 -21.88 10.67 38.95
C LEU A 64 -22.23 9.62 40.03
N SER A 65 -21.46 8.53 40.15
CA SER A 65 -21.64 7.51 41.20
C SER A 65 -20.90 7.79 42.50
N SER A 66 -20.08 8.86 42.54
CA SER A 66 -19.44 9.29 43.79
C SER A 66 -20.48 9.89 44.76
N GLU A 67 -20.15 9.86 46.06
CA GLU A 67 -21.01 10.47 47.10
C GLU A 67 -21.27 11.94 46.74
N TYR A 68 -22.52 12.34 46.62
CA TYR A 68 -22.96 13.65 46.14
C TYR A 68 -22.60 14.02 44.70
N GLY A 69 -22.03 13.10 43.89
CA GLY A 69 -21.54 13.38 42.53
C GLY A 69 -22.57 14.00 41.60
N ARG A 70 -23.81 13.44 41.60
CA ARG A 70 -24.92 14.02 40.82
C ARG A 70 -25.31 15.42 41.25
N ALA A 71 -25.36 15.67 42.56
CA ALA A 71 -25.75 16.97 43.10
C ALA A 71 -24.69 18.05 42.83
N LEU A 72 -23.39 17.68 42.95
CA LEU A 72 -22.28 18.62 42.81
C LEU A 72 -21.85 18.86 41.35
N HIS A 73 -21.99 17.84 40.50
CA HIS A 73 -21.40 17.86 39.17
C HIS A 73 -22.41 17.73 38.03
N GLY A 74 -23.60 17.22 38.27
CA GLY A 74 -24.58 16.90 37.22
C GLY A 74 -24.95 18.06 36.30
N ARG A 75 -25.07 19.27 36.85
CA ARG A 75 -25.41 20.49 36.10
C ARG A 75 -24.19 21.29 35.61
N LYS A 76 -22.98 20.80 35.85
CA LYS A 76 -21.76 21.47 35.38
C LYS A 76 -21.50 21.12 33.92
N ALA A 77 -20.92 22.09 33.20
CA ALA A 77 -20.53 21.94 31.81
C ALA A 77 -19.49 20.81 31.63
N VAL A 78 -19.65 19.98 30.61
CA VAL A 78 -18.74 18.86 30.32
C VAL A 78 -17.29 19.29 30.07
N MET A 79 -17.08 20.54 29.63
CA MET A 79 -15.76 21.12 29.45
C MET A 79 -14.86 21.00 30.69
N LEU A 80 -15.43 21.00 31.89
CA LEU A 80 -14.69 20.87 33.15
C LEU A 80 -14.19 19.45 33.43
N PHE A 81 -14.63 18.47 32.66
CA PHE A 81 -14.35 17.04 32.85
C PHE A 81 -13.65 16.40 31.64
N LEU A 82 -13.25 17.20 30.67
CA LEU A 82 -12.54 16.69 29.48
C LEU A 82 -11.13 16.26 29.84
N ASN A 83 -10.65 15.21 29.19
CA ASN A 83 -9.23 14.89 29.17
C ASN A 83 -8.49 15.94 28.34
N GLU A 84 -7.38 16.44 28.88
CA GLU A 84 -6.65 17.60 28.32
C GLU A 84 -6.03 17.33 26.94
N CYS A 85 -5.75 16.05 26.56
CA CYS A 85 -5.11 15.73 25.30
C CYS A 85 -5.64 14.44 24.68
N PRO A 86 -6.82 14.43 24.04
CA PRO A 86 -7.22 13.28 23.26
C PRO A 86 -6.31 13.12 22.04
N ILE A 87 -6.06 11.87 21.64
CA ILE A 87 -5.38 11.58 20.37
C ILE A 87 -6.25 12.12 19.23
N LYS A 88 -5.69 13.02 18.42
CA LYS A 88 -6.31 13.58 17.21
C LYS A 88 -5.49 13.21 16.01
N VAL A 89 -6.13 12.71 14.97
CA VAL A 89 -5.47 12.32 13.72
C VAL A 89 -6.23 12.87 12.52
N GLU A 90 -5.51 13.23 11.47
CA GLU A 90 -6.13 13.58 10.19
C GLU A 90 -6.66 12.32 9.49
N ARG A 91 -7.68 12.49 8.67
CA ARG A 91 -8.38 11.41 7.97
C ARG A 91 -7.47 10.55 7.09
N ASP A 92 -6.38 11.11 6.61
CA ASP A 92 -5.37 10.46 5.76
C ASP A 92 -4.16 9.93 6.54
N THR A 93 -4.14 10.04 7.88
CA THR A 93 -3.10 9.45 8.74
C THR A 93 -3.11 7.94 8.61
N SER A 94 -1.94 7.33 8.41
CA SER A 94 -1.80 5.87 8.25
C SER A 94 -2.12 5.11 9.53
N LEU A 95 -2.61 3.85 9.40
CA LEU A 95 -2.92 3.00 10.56
C LEU A 95 -1.67 2.73 11.43
N ASP A 96 -0.49 2.64 10.83
CA ASP A 96 0.78 2.45 11.56
C ASP A 96 1.12 3.66 12.43
N GLU A 97 0.92 4.89 11.92
CA GLU A 97 1.12 6.13 12.69
C GLU A 97 0.12 6.23 13.84
N ILE A 98 -1.16 5.90 13.60
CA ILE A 98 -2.19 5.88 14.66
C ILE A 98 -1.81 4.84 15.73
N SER A 99 -1.36 3.65 15.32
CA SER A 99 -0.91 2.61 16.25
C SER A 99 0.25 3.07 17.11
N ALA A 100 1.22 3.78 16.53
CA ALA A 100 2.35 4.33 17.27
C ALA A 100 1.91 5.39 18.28
N LEU A 101 1.00 6.30 17.90
CA LEU A 101 0.45 7.31 18.82
C LEU A 101 -0.27 6.67 20.00
N ILE A 102 -1.13 5.66 19.75
CA ILE A 102 -1.88 4.97 20.82
C ILE A 102 -0.93 4.17 21.73
N THR A 103 0.12 3.54 21.19
CA THR A 103 1.05 2.73 21.97
C THR A 103 1.93 3.57 22.89
N ASN A 104 2.25 4.79 22.48
CA ASN A 104 3.07 5.71 23.26
C ASN A 104 2.29 6.49 24.33
N GLU A 105 0.97 6.37 24.36
CA GLU A 105 0.11 7.04 25.31
C GLU A 105 -0.01 6.22 26.61
N ASP A 106 0.15 6.86 27.77
CA ASP A 106 0.07 6.18 29.07
C ASP A 106 -1.35 6.13 29.65
N ASP A 107 -2.22 7.10 29.31
CA ASP A 107 -3.62 7.15 29.78
C ASP A 107 -4.46 6.07 29.09
N MET A 108 -5.03 5.15 29.90
CA MET A 108 -5.88 4.08 29.45
C MET A 108 -7.15 4.57 28.73
N TYR A 109 -7.70 5.70 29.11
CA TYR A 109 -8.91 6.27 28.46
C TYR A 109 -8.59 6.88 27.11
N VAL A 110 -7.46 7.55 27.01
CA VAL A 110 -6.96 8.13 25.73
C VAL A 110 -6.62 7.02 24.73
N ARG A 111 -6.14 5.86 25.20
CA ARG A 111 -5.83 4.71 24.34
C ARG A 111 -7.05 4.04 23.69
N GLN A 112 -8.26 4.19 24.24
CA GLN A 112 -9.43 3.46 23.74
C GLN A 112 -10.02 4.06 22.47
N HIS A 113 -10.06 5.41 22.39
CA HIS A 113 -10.68 6.14 21.29
C HIS A 113 -9.78 7.30 20.86
N PHE A 114 -9.92 7.69 19.59
CA PHE A 114 -9.25 8.85 19.03
C PHE A 114 -10.20 9.63 18.11
N LEU A 115 -9.95 10.93 18.00
CA LEU A 115 -10.73 11.85 17.17
C LEU A 115 -10.12 11.88 15.76
N ILE A 116 -10.99 11.83 14.75
CA ILE A 116 -10.60 11.95 13.35
C ILE A 116 -11.04 13.30 12.84
N THR A 117 -10.11 14.01 12.21
CA THR A 117 -10.31 15.35 11.66
C THR A 117 -10.03 15.38 10.16
N GLN A 118 -10.62 16.34 9.49
CA GLN A 118 -10.28 16.73 8.13
C GLN A 118 -10.04 18.23 8.10
N ASN A 119 -8.82 18.66 7.81
CA ASN A 119 -8.39 20.05 7.89
C ASN A 119 -8.67 20.65 9.29
N GLY A 120 -8.41 19.89 10.35
CA GLY A 120 -8.64 20.28 11.73
C GLY A 120 -10.11 20.29 12.19
N LYS A 121 -11.06 19.94 11.31
CA LYS A 121 -12.48 19.83 11.65
C LYS A 121 -12.86 18.39 11.96
N TYR A 122 -13.71 18.20 12.95
CA TYR A 122 -14.21 16.90 13.37
C TYR A 122 -14.99 16.23 12.24
N VAL A 123 -14.67 14.97 11.96
CA VAL A 123 -15.40 14.15 10.98
C VAL A 123 -15.86 12.80 11.54
N GLY A 124 -15.32 12.39 12.69
CA GLY A 124 -15.70 11.15 13.34
C GLY A 124 -14.70 10.69 14.39
N MET A 125 -14.90 9.49 14.87
CA MET A 125 -14.05 8.83 15.86
C MET A 125 -13.60 7.48 15.36
N GLY A 126 -12.42 7.05 15.81
CA GLY A 126 -11.94 5.69 15.73
C GLY A 126 -11.72 5.10 17.12
N ASN A 127 -11.60 3.77 17.20
CA ASN A 127 -11.24 3.10 18.41
C ASN A 127 -10.07 2.11 18.21
N SER A 128 -9.33 1.84 19.27
CA SER A 128 -8.13 0.98 19.23
C SER A 128 -8.43 -0.48 18.91
N ARG A 129 -9.63 -0.96 19.25
CA ARG A 129 -10.05 -2.34 18.96
C ARG A 129 -10.21 -2.55 17.44
N ASP A 130 -10.90 -1.62 16.78
CA ASP A 130 -11.10 -1.68 15.32
C ASP A 130 -9.77 -1.43 14.59
N LEU A 131 -8.92 -0.53 15.09
CA LEU A 131 -7.56 -0.34 14.60
C LEU A 131 -6.75 -1.64 14.65
N LEU A 132 -6.72 -2.32 15.81
CA LEU A 132 -5.99 -3.57 15.97
C LEU A 132 -6.53 -4.66 15.05
N LYS A 133 -7.85 -4.79 14.97
CA LYS A 133 -8.51 -5.72 14.05
C LYS A 133 -8.09 -5.43 12.62
N ARG A 134 -8.18 -4.16 12.19
CA ARG A 134 -7.86 -3.77 10.81
C ARG A 134 -6.39 -4.01 10.47
N ILE A 135 -5.46 -3.63 11.35
CA ILE A 135 -4.02 -3.91 11.18
C ILE A 135 -3.79 -5.43 11.07
N THR A 136 -4.46 -6.23 11.90
CA THR A 136 -4.31 -7.68 11.86
C THR A 136 -4.84 -8.25 10.55
N ASP A 137 -6.01 -7.83 10.09
CA ASP A 137 -6.61 -8.26 8.82
C ASP A 137 -5.70 -7.91 7.64
N VAL A 138 -5.14 -6.69 7.61
CA VAL A 138 -4.19 -6.25 6.59
C VAL A 138 -2.92 -7.10 6.62
N LYS A 139 -2.36 -7.36 7.81
CA LYS A 139 -1.16 -8.21 7.94
C LYS A 139 -1.40 -9.64 7.50
N LEU A 140 -2.53 -10.24 7.86
CA LEU A 140 -2.93 -11.58 7.44
C LEU A 140 -3.14 -11.65 5.92
N LYS A 141 -3.81 -10.64 5.35
CA LYS A 141 -4.02 -10.53 3.90
C LYS A 141 -2.67 -10.42 3.16
N ASN A 142 -1.78 -9.56 3.65
CA ASN A 142 -0.44 -9.41 3.08
C ASN A 142 0.36 -10.72 3.16
N ALA A 143 0.39 -11.38 4.32
CA ALA A 143 1.08 -12.65 4.49
C ALA A 143 0.52 -13.75 3.57
N ARG A 144 -0.80 -13.76 3.33
CA ARG A 144 -1.47 -14.76 2.49
C ARG A 144 -1.21 -14.56 0.99
N TYR A 145 -1.12 -13.31 0.54
CA TYR A 145 -1.06 -12.97 -0.89
C TYR A 145 0.29 -12.40 -1.33
N ALA A 146 1.26 -12.27 -0.42
CA ALA A 146 2.61 -11.91 -0.79
C ALA A 146 3.34 -13.08 -1.47
N ASN A 147 4.21 -12.77 -2.41
CA ASN A 147 5.13 -13.74 -2.96
C ASN A 147 6.13 -14.18 -1.88
N PRO A 148 6.30 -15.48 -1.60
CA PRO A 148 7.12 -15.97 -0.48
C PRO A 148 8.62 -15.66 -0.63
N LEU A 149 9.12 -15.45 -1.86
CA LEU A 149 10.53 -15.19 -2.11
C LEU A 149 10.89 -13.71 -1.93
N THR A 150 10.02 -12.80 -2.42
CA THR A 150 10.29 -11.35 -2.45
C THR A 150 9.50 -10.57 -1.43
N LEU A 151 8.45 -11.17 -0.86
CA LEU A 151 7.45 -10.53 0.02
C LEU A 151 6.67 -9.38 -0.67
N LEU A 152 6.81 -9.24 -1.98
CA LEU A 152 6.01 -8.30 -2.76
C LEU A 152 4.56 -8.80 -2.92
N PRO A 153 3.58 -7.93 -3.14
CA PRO A 153 2.21 -8.32 -3.48
C PRO A 153 2.16 -9.30 -4.64
N GLY A 154 1.40 -10.37 -4.48
CA GLY A 154 1.11 -11.32 -5.55
C GLY A 154 -0.10 -10.90 -6.39
N ASN A 155 -0.64 -11.86 -7.16
CA ASN A 155 -1.70 -11.64 -8.16
C ASN A 155 -2.97 -10.95 -7.59
N VAL A 156 -3.43 -11.35 -6.38
CA VAL A 156 -4.66 -10.81 -5.81
C VAL A 156 -4.54 -9.30 -5.53
N PRO A 157 -3.55 -8.81 -4.75
CA PRO A 157 -3.38 -7.38 -4.53
C PRO A 157 -3.09 -6.59 -5.81
N ILE A 158 -2.36 -7.16 -6.79
CA ILE A 158 -2.12 -6.52 -8.09
C ILE A 158 -3.45 -6.23 -8.79
N ASN A 159 -4.32 -7.25 -8.87
CA ASN A 159 -5.62 -7.12 -9.55
C ASN A 159 -6.57 -6.17 -8.81
N GLU A 160 -6.59 -6.19 -7.48
CA GLU A 160 -7.36 -5.26 -6.66
C GLU A 160 -6.94 -3.81 -6.93
N ARG A 161 -5.62 -3.53 -6.95
CA ARG A 161 -5.09 -2.19 -7.20
C ARG A 161 -5.41 -1.69 -8.60
N LEU A 162 -5.24 -2.53 -9.62
CA LEU A 162 -5.63 -2.19 -10.99
C LEU A 162 -7.13 -1.89 -11.10
N THR A 163 -7.97 -2.74 -10.49
CA THR A 163 -9.43 -2.56 -10.49
C THR A 163 -9.84 -1.23 -9.84
N GLU A 164 -9.20 -0.87 -8.72
CA GLU A 164 -9.43 0.40 -8.04
C GLU A 164 -9.10 1.59 -8.94
N LEU A 165 -7.92 1.58 -9.58
CA LEU A 165 -7.46 2.67 -10.45
C LEU A 165 -8.32 2.83 -11.69
N VAL A 166 -8.70 1.72 -12.33
CA VAL A 166 -9.61 1.73 -13.49
C VAL A 166 -10.97 2.31 -13.10
N LYS A 167 -11.57 1.87 -11.98
CA LYS A 167 -12.85 2.38 -11.49
C LYS A 167 -12.82 3.86 -11.13
N SER A 168 -11.74 4.31 -10.51
CA SER A 168 -11.57 5.72 -10.11
C SER A 168 -11.13 6.63 -11.26
N ARG A 169 -10.87 6.09 -12.45
CA ARG A 169 -10.39 6.81 -13.65
C ARG A 169 -9.15 7.65 -13.37
N GLN A 170 -8.28 7.17 -12.49
CA GLN A 170 -7.01 7.83 -12.20
C GLN A 170 -5.98 7.45 -13.25
N TYR A 171 -5.12 8.41 -13.61
CA TYR A 171 -4.01 8.15 -14.51
C TYR A 171 -2.98 7.22 -13.83
N PHE A 172 -2.51 6.22 -14.57
CA PHE A 172 -1.42 5.33 -14.20
C PHE A 172 -0.73 4.76 -15.45
N GLU A 173 0.46 4.24 -15.27
CA GLU A 173 1.15 3.44 -16.27
C GLU A 173 1.45 2.06 -15.67
N LEU A 174 0.92 1.02 -16.30
CA LEU A 174 1.16 -0.36 -15.93
C LEU A 174 2.39 -0.87 -16.64
N VAL A 175 3.37 -1.39 -15.88
CA VAL A 175 4.59 -1.97 -16.44
C VAL A 175 4.69 -3.44 -16.06
N TYR A 176 4.92 -4.29 -17.06
CA TYR A 176 5.18 -5.71 -16.87
C TYR A 176 6.66 -5.98 -17.14
N PHE A 177 7.42 -6.35 -16.10
CA PHE A 177 8.83 -6.71 -16.21
C PHE A 177 9.03 -8.21 -16.28
N ASP A 178 10.13 -8.62 -16.94
CA ASP A 178 10.55 -10.00 -17.06
C ASP A 178 12.08 -10.07 -17.15
N ILE A 179 12.67 -11.15 -16.63
CA ILE A 179 14.12 -11.38 -16.68
C ILE A 179 14.47 -12.22 -17.91
N ASN A 180 15.16 -11.61 -18.87
CA ASN A 180 15.59 -12.30 -20.08
C ASN A 180 16.65 -13.36 -19.76
N ASN A 181 16.57 -14.53 -20.42
CA ASN A 181 17.48 -15.65 -20.26
C ASN A 181 17.54 -16.25 -18.85
N PHE A 182 16.49 -16.06 -18.04
CA PHE A 182 16.46 -16.52 -16.65
C PHE A 182 16.51 -18.06 -16.54
N LYS A 183 15.79 -18.78 -17.42
CA LYS A 183 15.84 -20.24 -17.43
C LYS A 183 17.24 -20.78 -17.77
N PRO A 184 17.93 -20.37 -18.87
CA PRO A 184 19.32 -20.77 -19.13
C PRO A 184 20.28 -20.45 -17.96
N TYR A 185 20.06 -19.34 -17.26
CA TYR A 185 20.84 -19.00 -16.06
C TYR A 185 20.63 -20.03 -14.94
N ASN A 186 19.37 -20.37 -14.62
CA ASN A 186 19.04 -21.37 -13.62
C ASN A 186 19.59 -22.75 -13.94
N ASP A 187 19.58 -23.14 -15.21
CA ASP A 187 20.11 -24.43 -15.66
C ASP A 187 21.63 -24.56 -15.41
N ILE A 188 22.37 -23.44 -15.38
CA ILE A 188 23.82 -23.43 -15.15
C ILE A 188 24.18 -23.16 -13.70
N TYR A 189 23.55 -22.15 -13.09
CA TYR A 189 23.93 -21.63 -11.78
C TYR A 189 23.07 -22.19 -10.63
N GLY A 190 21.98 -22.87 -10.99
CA GLY A 190 21.02 -23.46 -10.05
C GLY A 190 19.98 -22.47 -9.53
N TYR A 191 18.84 -22.99 -9.10
CA TYR A 191 17.69 -22.20 -8.64
C TYR A 191 18.01 -21.27 -7.47
N ARG A 192 18.90 -21.66 -6.55
CA ARG A 192 19.28 -20.81 -5.41
C ARG A 192 19.92 -19.50 -5.85
N LYS A 193 20.73 -19.52 -6.91
CA LYS A 193 21.29 -18.29 -7.49
C LYS A 193 20.24 -17.52 -8.28
N GLY A 194 19.33 -18.19 -8.96
CA GLY A 194 18.17 -17.57 -9.57
C GLY A 194 17.29 -16.81 -8.57
N ASP A 195 17.02 -17.40 -7.41
CA ASP A 195 16.28 -16.74 -6.32
C ASP A 195 16.99 -15.45 -5.86
N GLN A 196 18.32 -15.43 -5.80
CA GLN A 196 19.09 -14.22 -5.49
C GLN A 196 18.91 -13.14 -6.57
N VAL A 197 18.87 -13.51 -7.85
CA VAL A 197 18.59 -12.58 -8.95
C VAL A 197 17.20 -11.97 -8.79
N ILE A 198 16.17 -12.80 -8.56
CA ILE A 198 14.79 -12.37 -8.33
C ILE A 198 14.71 -11.36 -7.16
N GLN A 199 15.40 -11.65 -6.04
CA GLN A 199 15.44 -10.76 -4.87
C GLN A 199 16.13 -9.43 -5.16
N VAL A 200 17.19 -9.43 -5.99
CA VAL A 200 17.87 -8.20 -6.43
C VAL A 200 16.95 -7.36 -7.32
N VAL A 201 16.27 -7.99 -8.28
CA VAL A 201 15.28 -7.28 -9.12
C VAL A 201 14.17 -6.67 -8.26
N ALA A 202 13.61 -7.42 -7.33
CA ALA A 202 12.59 -6.91 -6.40
C ALA A 202 13.08 -5.67 -5.62
N ARG A 203 14.33 -5.69 -5.15
CA ARG A 203 14.94 -4.55 -4.44
C ARG A 203 15.11 -3.34 -5.35
N ILE A 204 15.65 -3.53 -6.55
CA ILE A 204 15.83 -2.44 -7.53
C ILE A 204 14.47 -1.79 -7.85
N LEU A 205 13.43 -2.59 -8.10
CA LEU A 205 12.08 -2.08 -8.35
C LEU A 205 11.56 -1.25 -7.18
N LEU A 206 11.78 -1.70 -5.94
CA LEU A 206 11.37 -0.97 -4.74
C LEU A 206 12.16 0.33 -4.55
N ASP A 207 13.48 0.33 -4.83
CA ASP A 207 14.34 1.50 -4.68
C ASP A 207 13.96 2.62 -5.66
N HIS A 208 13.48 2.25 -6.86
CA HIS A 208 12.99 3.20 -7.87
C HIS A 208 11.52 3.59 -7.70
N ALA A 209 10.74 2.86 -6.88
CA ALA A 209 9.34 3.14 -6.67
C ALA A 209 9.13 3.99 -5.41
N ASN A 210 8.60 5.21 -5.56
CA ASN A 210 8.02 5.91 -4.43
C ASN A 210 6.68 5.23 -4.05
N LEU A 211 6.71 4.29 -3.08
CA LEU A 211 5.55 3.49 -2.67
C LEU A 211 4.38 4.31 -2.06
N LYS A 212 4.55 5.61 -1.87
CA LYS A 212 3.44 6.51 -1.50
C LYS A 212 2.37 6.58 -2.60
N HIS A 213 2.81 6.51 -3.85
CA HIS A 213 1.95 6.71 -5.03
C HIS A 213 2.03 5.55 -6.03
N ASN A 214 3.08 4.74 -5.96
CA ASN A 214 3.34 3.67 -6.90
C ASN A 214 3.17 2.31 -6.22
N PHE A 215 2.97 1.27 -7.02
CA PHE A 215 2.76 -0.08 -6.54
C PHE A 215 3.70 -1.04 -7.27
N ILE A 216 4.32 -1.96 -6.52
CA ILE A 216 5.16 -3.03 -7.08
C ILE A 216 4.58 -4.37 -6.65
N GLY A 217 4.48 -5.30 -7.59
CA GLY A 217 4.02 -6.67 -7.35
C GLY A 217 4.92 -7.71 -8.01
N HIS A 218 4.83 -8.94 -7.52
CA HIS A 218 5.54 -10.10 -8.06
C HIS A 218 4.55 -11.22 -8.37
N ILE A 219 4.31 -11.46 -9.66
CA ILE A 219 3.35 -12.47 -10.11
C ILE A 219 3.88 -13.87 -9.78
N GLY A 220 5.15 -14.11 -10.07
CA GLY A 220 5.84 -15.38 -9.82
C GLY A 220 6.96 -15.63 -10.81
N GLY A 221 7.92 -16.48 -10.45
CA GLY A 221 9.11 -16.74 -11.27
C GLY A 221 9.91 -15.46 -11.55
N ASP A 222 10.05 -15.12 -12.83
CA ASP A 222 10.76 -13.94 -13.35
C ASP A 222 9.84 -12.75 -13.69
N ASP A 223 8.54 -12.81 -13.35
CA ASP A 223 7.50 -11.86 -13.74
C ASP A 223 7.15 -10.87 -12.63
N PHE A 224 7.33 -9.55 -12.87
CA PHE A 224 7.00 -8.48 -11.95
C PHE A 224 6.05 -7.46 -12.57
N ILE A 225 5.32 -6.75 -11.73
CA ILE A 225 4.43 -5.66 -12.09
C ILE A 225 4.84 -4.39 -11.35
N ALA A 226 4.85 -3.26 -12.05
CA ALA A 226 4.85 -1.94 -11.45
C ALA A 226 3.65 -1.13 -11.95
N ILE A 227 3.06 -0.33 -11.08
CA ILE A 227 2.01 0.65 -11.42
C ILE A 227 2.53 2.00 -10.97
N PHE A 228 2.82 2.87 -11.94
CA PHE A 228 3.31 4.23 -11.71
C PHE A 228 2.17 5.24 -11.89
N GLN A 229 1.98 6.13 -10.91
CA GLN A 229 0.94 7.18 -10.97
C GLN A 229 1.53 8.59 -11.12
N ASN A 230 2.69 8.85 -10.51
CA ASN A 230 3.33 10.17 -10.49
C ASN A 230 4.78 10.10 -10.99
N MET A 231 5.06 9.19 -11.89
CA MET A 231 6.40 8.96 -12.43
C MET A 231 6.25 8.49 -13.89
N ASP A 232 7.11 8.98 -14.77
CA ASP A 232 7.21 8.47 -16.14
C ASP A 232 7.81 7.06 -16.13
N ALA A 233 7.01 6.10 -16.57
CA ALA A 233 7.37 4.69 -16.57
C ALA A 233 8.57 4.39 -17.46
N HIS A 234 8.70 5.09 -18.58
CA HIS A 234 9.80 4.90 -19.51
C HIS A 234 11.15 5.27 -18.87
N THR A 235 11.23 6.45 -18.24
CA THR A 235 12.42 6.91 -17.52
C THR A 235 12.75 5.98 -16.36
N ALA A 236 11.72 5.54 -15.61
CA ALA A 236 11.88 4.59 -14.50
C ALA A 236 12.45 3.25 -14.98
N CYS A 237 11.92 2.68 -16.07
CA CYS A 237 12.42 1.43 -16.65
C CYS A 237 13.88 1.51 -17.07
N ARG A 238 14.30 2.59 -17.73
CA ARG A 238 15.71 2.80 -18.11
C ARG A 238 16.64 2.85 -16.90
N ALA A 239 16.24 3.54 -15.85
CA ALA A 239 17.01 3.61 -14.61
C ALA A 239 17.12 2.23 -13.94
N ILE A 240 16.01 1.48 -13.86
CA ILE A 240 15.94 0.12 -13.34
C ILE A 240 16.86 -0.83 -14.13
N PHE A 241 16.82 -0.78 -15.46
CA PHE A 241 17.67 -1.60 -16.33
C PHE A 241 19.15 -1.32 -16.09
N LYS A 242 19.52 -0.04 -16.04
CA LYS A 242 20.90 0.38 -15.75
C LYS A 242 21.41 -0.10 -14.38
N ASP A 243 20.56 -0.07 -13.36
CA ASP A 243 20.96 -0.54 -12.04
C ASP A 243 21.02 -2.08 -11.98
N PHE A 244 20.16 -2.78 -12.72
CA PHE A 244 20.27 -4.23 -12.87
C PHE A 244 21.57 -4.64 -13.57
N GLU A 245 21.97 -3.95 -14.65
CA GLU A 245 23.21 -4.20 -15.35
C GLU A 245 24.43 -4.08 -14.43
N LYS A 246 24.46 -3.12 -13.52
CA LYS A 246 25.52 -2.98 -12.50
C LYS A 246 25.65 -4.17 -11.57
N CYS A 247 24.56 -4.95 -11.41
CA CYS A 247 24.54 -6.14 -10.54
C CYS A 247 25.08 -7.41 -11.24
N LEU A 248 25.19 -7.42 -12.58
CA LEU A 248 25.61 -8.61 -13.34
C LEU A 248 26.95 -9.22 -12.87
N PRO A 249 27.99 -8.45 -12.50
CA PRO A 249 29.23 -9.04 -11.99
C PRO A 249 29.04 -9.93 -10.76
N GLY A 250 28.01 -9.68 -9.94
CA GLY A 250 27.68 -10.51 -8.77
C GLY A 250 26.98 -11.84 -9.11
N PHE A 251 26.48 -11.98 -10.33
CA PHE A 251 25.70 -13.16 -10.74
C PHE A 251 26.51 -14.19 -11.52
N TYR A 252 27.62 -13.79 -12.16
CA TYR A 252 28.37 -14.62 -13.10
C TYR A 252 29.80 -14.85 -12.67
N SER A 253 30.42 -15.93 -13.19
CA SER A 253 31.86 -16.10 -13.14
C SER A 253 32.57 -15.12 -14.08
N GLU A 254 33.85 -14.83 -13.78
CA GLU A 254 34.66 -13.97 -14.66
C GLU A 254 34.72 -14.46 -16.12
N GLU A 255 34.75 -15.78 -16.34
CA GLU A 255 34.75 -16.39 -17.65
C GLU A 255 33.50 -16.02 -18.45
N HIS A 256 32.30 -16.19 -17.85
CA HIS A 256 31.05 -15.86 -18.50
C HIS A 256 30.87 -14.36 -18.71
N LEU A 257 31.35 -13.53 -17.78
CA LEU A 257 31.34 -12.07 -17.93
C LEU A 257 32.20 -11.61 -19.11
N LYS A 258 33.43 -12.14 -19.22
CA LYS A 258 34.32 -11.81 -20.35
C LYS A 258 33.78 -12.32 -21.69
N ALA A 259 33.13 -13.49 -21.69
CA ALA A 259 32.49 -14.05 -22.87
C ALA A 259 31.19 -13.33 -23.28
N GLY A 260 30.55 -12.59 -22.36
CA GLY A 260 29.26 -11.93 -22.58
C GLY A 260 28.10 -12.90 -22.83
N ARG A 261 28.30 -14.19 -22.59
CA ARG A 261 27.32 -15.26 -22.90
C ARG A 261 27.57 -16.51 -22.07
N ILE A 262 26.51 -17.32 -21.96
CA ILE A 262 26.53 -18.66 -21.33
C ILE A 262 26.10 -19.71 -22.33
N LYS A 263 26.58 -20.93 -22.15
CA LYS A 263 26.19 -22.08 -22.99
C LYS A 263 25.20 -22.95 -22.23
N SER A 264 23.96 -23.07 -22.72
CA SER A 264 22.92 -23.87 -22.09
C SER A 264 22.06 -24.59 -23.15
N LYS A 265 21.09 -25.40 -22.71
CA LYS A 265 20.15 -26.06 -23.60
C LYS A 265 19.00 -25.14 -23.99
N SER A 266 18.65 -25.08 -25.27
CA SER A 266 17.43 -24.44 -25.74
C SER A 266 16.17 -25.18 -25.24
N ARG A 267 14.97 -24.62 -25.46
CA ARG A 267 13.69 -25.28 -25.15
C ARG A 267 13.52 -26.58 -25.95
N GLU A 268 14.23 -26.71 -27.07
CA GLU A 268 14.24 -27.89 -27.96
C GLU A 268 15.35 -28.89 -27.59
N GLY A 269 16.10 -28.65 -26.51
CA GLY A 269 17.15 -29.55 -26.03
C GLY A 269 18.51 -29.37 -26.68
N GLN A 270 18.66 -28.47 -27.67
CA GLN A 270 19.91 -28.22 -28.36
C GLN A 270 20.83 -27.28 -27.55
N GLN A 271 22.14 -27.57 -27.58
CA GLN A 271 23.15 -26.70 -26.98
C GLN A 271 23.27 -25.40 -27.79
N THR A 272 23.04 -24.26 -27.10
CA THR A 272 23.14 -22.93 -27.72
C THR A 272 23.74 -21.92 -26.76
N TYR A 273 24.13 -20.75 -27.29
CA TYR A 273 24.61 -19.65 -26.48
C TYR A 273 23.48 -18.67 -26.19
N PHE A 274 23.44 -18.22 -24.96
CA PHE A 274 22.51 -17.18 -24.49
C PHE A 274 23.32 -15.98 -23.99
N SER A 275 22.85 -14.76 -24.28
CA SER A 275 23.38 -13.55 -23.66
C SER A 275 23.21 -13.57 -22.14
N LEU A 276 23.92 -12.70 -21.44
CA LEU A 276 23.75 -12.52 -20.02
C LEU A 276 22.31 -12.07 -19.70
N LEU A 277 21.94 -12.16 -18.42
CA LEU A 277 20.66 -11.67 -17.94
C LEU A 277 20.46 -10.21 -18.29
N SER A 278 19.25 -9.83 -18.65
CA SER A 278 18.80 -8.45 -18.80
C SER A 278 17.33 -8.37 -18.40
N LEU A 279 16.80 -7.17 -18.24
CA LEU A 279 15.38 -6.97 -18.00
C LEU A 279 14.71 -6.55 -19.31
N SER A 280 13.45 -6.94 -19.44
CA SER A 280 12.53 -6.41 -20.45
C SER A 280 11.28 -5.86 -19.77
N ALA A 281 10.68 -4.81 -20.34
CA ALA A 281 9.48 -4.17 -19.79
C ALA A 281 8.49 -3.80 -20.89
N GLY A 282 7.24 -4.18 -20.68
CA GLY A 282 6.10 -3.74 -21.48
C GLY A 282 5.29 -2.72 -20.69
N ILE A 283 5.09 -1.53 -21.25
CA ILE A 283 4.35 -0.42 -20.64
C ILE A 283 2.97 -0.31 -21.29
N VAL A 284 1.93 -0.16 -20.48
CA VAL A 284 0.55 0.15 -20.89
C VAL A 284 0.10 1.40 -20.14
N PRO A 285 0.06 2.55 -20.82
CA PRO A 285 -0.48 3.78 -20.25
C PRO A 285 -1.98 3.65 -19.98
N TYR A 286 -2.49 4.47 -19.05
CA TYR A 286 -3.92 4.58 -18.83
C TYR A 286 -4.64 5.05 -20.10
N ASP A 287 -5.71 4.36 -20.44
CA ASP A 287 -6.58 4.68 -21.57
C ASP A 287 -8.03 4.38 -21.19
N GLU A 288 -8.91 5.37 -21.34
CA GLU A 288 -10.33 5.24 -20.97
C GLU A 288 -11.08 4.13 -21.73
N SER A 289 -10.58 3.73 -22.88
CA SER A 289 -11.16 2.64 -23.68
C SER A 289 -10.84 1.25 -23.10
N ILE A 290 -9.86 1.14 -22.20
CA ILE A 290 -9.51 -0.10 -21.51
C ILE A 290 -10.37 -0.20 -20.24
N ALA A 291 -11.48 -0.91 -20.34
CA ALA A 291 -12.54 -0.87 -19.32
C ALA A 291 -12.25 -1.72 -18.07
N THR A 292 -11.31 -2.67 -18.11
CA THR A 292 -11.11 -3.64 -17.01
C THR A 292 -9.64 -3.91 -16.71
N ALA A 293 -9.35 -4.32 -15.46
CA ALA A 293 -8.03 -4.72 -15.01
C ALA A 293 -7.47 -5.90 -15.81
N GLU A 294 -8.34 -6.85 -16.21
CA GLU A 294 -7.96 -8.02 -17.01
C GLU A 294 -7.47 -7.62 -18.40
N LEU A 295 -8.09 -6.61 -19.03
CA LEU A 295 -7.63 -6.08 -20.31
C LEU A 295 -6.27 -5.39 -20.19
N TYR A 296 -6.04 -4.63 -19.11
CA TYR A 296 -4.71 -4.06 -18.81
C TYR A 296 -3.65 -5.14 -18.65
N ALA A 297 -3.93 -6.18 -17.86
CA ALA A 297 -3.00 -7.31 -17.69
C ALA A 297 -2.72 -8.04 -19.01
N HIS A 298 -3.74 -8.21 -19.84
CA HIS A 298 -3.59 -8.82 -21.17
C HIS A 298 -2.68 -7.97 -22.08
N TYR A 299 -2.93 -6.66 -22.18
CA TYR A 299 -2.10 -5.79 -23.00
C TYR A 299 -0.67 -5.66 -22.48
N ALA A 300 -0.48 -5.63 -21.16
CA ALA A 300 0.84 -5.60 -20.53
C ALA A 300 1.63 -6.88 -20.84
N SER A 301 1.00 -8.04 -20.83
CA SER A 301 1.61 -9.30 -21.23
C SER A 301 2.01 -9.29 -22.72
N GLN A 302 1.19 -8.75 -23.60
CA GLN A 302 1.53 -8.59 -25.03
C GLN A 302 2.70 -7.62 -25.23
N ALA A 303 2.68 -6.47 -24.53
CA ALA A 303 3.76 -5.48 -24.58
C ALA A 303 5.08 -6.08 -24.10
N LYS A 304 5.09 -6.83 -22.97
CA LYS A 304 6.25 -7.58 -22.48
C LYS A 304 6.80 -8.54 -23.53
N HIS A 305 5.94 -9.32 -24.19
CA HIS A 305 6.37 -10.27 -25.22
C HIS A 305 7.03 -9.57 -26.41
N LYS A 306 6.57 -8.37 -26.78
CA LYS A 306 7.20 -7.58 -27.84
C LYS A 306 8.48 -6.93 -27.36
N ALA A 307 8.55 -6.42 -26.13
CA ALA A 307 9.77 -5.89 -25.51
C ALA A 307 10.92 -6.90 -25.55
N LYS A 308 10.64 -8.18 -25.25
CA LYS A 308 11.66 -9.27 -25.35
C LYS A 308 12.26 -9.43 -26.76
N LYS A 309 11.52 -9.09 -27.80
CA LYS A 309 11.97 -9.17 -29.19
C LYS A 309 12.66 -7.90 -29.66
N ASN A 310 12.51 -6.81 -28.94
CA ASN A 310 13.06 -5.49 -29.27
C ASN A 310 14.44 -5.29 -28.64
N SER A 311 15.41 -6.14 -29.05
CA SER A 311 16.81 -6.00 -28.64
C SER A 311 17.48 -4.84 -29.42
N PRO A 312 18.32 -4.01 -28.82
CA PRO A 312 18.86 -4.10 -27.44
C PRO A 312 18.05 -3.37 -26.36
N GLU A 313 17.01 -2.63 -26.71
CA GLU A 313 16.33 -1.75 -25.75
C GLU A 313 15.45 -2.52 -24.76
N PHE A 314 14.86 -3.66 -25.19
CA PHE A 314 13.97 -4.51 -24.36
C PHE A 314 12.83 -3.75 -23.67
N LEU A 315 12.45 -2.59 -24.21
CA LEU A 315 11.40 -1.73 -23.72
C LEU A 315 10.35 -1.52 -24.80
N TYR A 316 9.07 -1.56 -24.41
CA TYR A 316 7.98 -1.44 -25.35
C TYR A 316 6.78 -0.76 -24.74
N CYS A 317 6.27 0.31 -25.36
CA CYS A 317 5.06 1.00 -24.94
C CYS A 317 3.88 0.64 -25.83
N PHE A 318 2.77 0.26 -25.22
CA PHE A 318 1.53 -0.06 -25.91
C PHE A 318 0.74 1.21 -26.19
N SER A 319 0.25 1.41 -27.42
CA SER A 319 -0.64 2.50 -27.77
C SER A 319 -1.89 1.97 -28.50
N LEU A 320 -3.07 2.41 -28.07
CA LEU A 320 -4.33 2.24 -28.81
C LEU A 320 -4.49 3.43 -29.76
N GLY A 321 -3.88 3.35 -30.95
CA GLY A 321 -4.08 4.36 -31.99
C GLY A 321 -5.49 4.28 -32.62
N ASN A 322 -6.04 5.40 -33.08
CA ASN A 322 -7.26 5.44 -33.88
C ASN A 322 -7.11 4.57 -35.12
N ASN A 323 -7.74 3.42 -35.16
CA ASN A 323 -7.85 2.42 -36.22
C ASN A 323 -6.65 1.51 -36.52
N GLN A 324 -5.50 1.59 -35.83
CA GLN A 324 -4.50 0.54 -35.87
C GLN A 324 -3.81 0.44 -34.52
N ARG A 325 -3.77 -0.77 -33.95
CA ARG A 325 -3.04 -1.11 -32.71
C ARG A 325 -1.55 -1.12 -33.03
N GLU A 326 -0.95 0.04 -33.15
CA GLU A 326 0.50 0.20 -33.29
C GLU A 326 1.15 0.18 -31.92
N LEU A 327 1.94 -0.83 -31.75
CA LEU A 327 2.88 -0.96 -30.67
C LEU A 327 4.12 -0.16 -31.08
N LEU A 328 4.41 0.96 -30.45
CA LEU A 328 5.59 1.77 -30.73
C LEU A 328 6.79 1.15 -30.00
N ALA A 329 7.81 0.73 -30.75
CA ALA A 329 9.14 0.53 -30.22
C ALA A 329 9.74 1.91 -29.90
N ILE A 330 10.16 2.14 -28.68
CA ILE A 330 10.76 3.41 -28.23
C ILE A 330 12.26 3.23 -28.07
#